data_4e06d7bc2de59e80a08a53100058902a
#
_entry.id   4e06d7bc2de59e80a08a53100058902a
#
_cell.length_a   1.000
_cell.length_b   1.000
_cell.length_c   1.000
_cell.angle_alpha   90.00
_cell.angle_beta   90.00
_cell.angle_gamma   90.00
#
_symmetry.space_group_name_H-M   'P 1'
#
loop_
_entity.id
_entity.type
_entity.pdbx_description
1 polymer ?
#
loop_
_entity_poly.entity_id
_entity_poly.type
_entity_poly.pdbx_seq_one_letter_code
_entity_poly.pdbx_strand_id
1 'polypeptide(L)'
;MFASFHRGILSAVGFAILLTAANFASGQDRSLGIFTGQQDVGTVLHPGSIQYDSAKHTYTVSGSGENMWFGMDDFHFVWKKVTGDTALTATISILGTTGDNHRKAILMFRKTLDGNSASVDLAVHGDGLTSLQFRDAAGADTHEVQANAKAPGTLRIERRGDYIYAFVAGNDGKLLPSGAATKLPFDGEFYAGIGVCAHNKDVVEKAVFSDVSLERLPPAGKTVLVSALETIPVASTDRHVEYVAAAHFESPNWSHDGSFFLFSQNGIIHRLPLGGSEAETIATCAQIHCNDDHGISPDGQMLAMSDCSADDRKSRVYVLPITGGTPRLITPNAPSYWHGWSPDGKTLAFTGLRGDNYDIYTIPAAGGEETRLTTAAGLDDGSEYSPDGAYIYFTSDRSGQMQIWRMHANGSEQEQVIDDESGDWFPHISPDGQWMVFLAYEKGVTGHPTGKDVELRLMSMKDKKVRLIAKLFGGLGTIDVPSWSPDSKKVAFVSYEELPEDSPGLR
;
A
#
# COMPACT_ATOMS: atom_id res chain seq x y z
N MET A 1 26.84 76.80 -58.94
CA MET A 1 25.97 77.60 -59.87
C MET A 1 24.56 77.51 -59.36
N PHE A 2 24.09 78.67 -58.94
CA PHE A 2 22.71 79.21 -58.92
C PHE A 2 21.54 78.22 -58.63
N ALA A 3 20.84 78.36 -57.49
CA ALA A 3 19.70 79.27 -57.18
C ALA A 3 18.38 78.76 -57.75
N SER A 4 17.23 78.73 -57.10
CA SER A 4 16.53 79.71 -56.36
C SER A 4 15.18 79.15 -55.84
N PHE A 5 14.81 79.51 -54.65
CA PHE A 5 13.45 79.81 -54.10
C PHE A 5 12.18 79.48 -54.89
N HIS A 6 11.18 78.82 -54.26
CA HIS A 6 9.87 79.46 -54.06
C HIS A 6 9.07 78.87 -52.90
N ARG A 7 8.53 79.73 -52.07
CA ARG A 7 7.58 79.52 -50.96
C ARG A 7 6.17 79.28 -51.53
N GLY A 8 5.45 78.33 -50.90
CA GLY A 8 4.01 78.20 -51.05
C GLY A 8 3.38 77.79 -49.75
N ILE A 9 2.66 78.73 -49.13
CA ILE A 9 1.82 78.57 -47.94
C ILE A 9 0.50 77.92 -48.36
N LEU A 10 0.04 76.82 -47.69
CA LEU A 10 -1.40 76.52 -47.65
C LEU A 10 -1.76 75.70 -46.42
N SER A 11 -2.53 76.28 -45.62
CA SER A 11 -3.60 75.89 -44.71
C SER A 11 -3.64 74.46 -44.17
N ALA A 12 -3.51 74.40 -42.87
CA ALA A 12 -3.88 73.25 -42.03
C ALA A 12 -5.41 73.18 -41.90
N VAL A 13 -5.98 72.00 -42.27
CA VAL A 13 -7.32 71.60 -41.84
C VAL A 13 -7.10 70.41 -40.87
N GLY A 14 -7.33 70.76 -39.62
CA GLY A 14 -7.26 69.73 -38.55
C GLY A 14 -8.48 68.79 -38.59
N PHE A 15 -8.27 67.54 -38.82
CA PHE A 15 -9.26 66.49 -38.56
C PHE A 15 -8.93 65.87 -37.19
N ALA A 16 -9.67 66.22 -36.16
CA ALA A 16 -9.61 65.59 -34.85
C ALA A 16 -10.32 64.23 -34.93
N ILE A 17 -9.54 63.15 -34.99
CA ILE A 17 -10.08 61.83 -34.79
C ILE A 17 -10.16 61.61 -33.28
N LEU A 18 -11.37 61.65 -32.73
CA LEU A 18 -11.66 61.12 -31.37
C LEU A 18 -11.46 59.61 -31.39
N LEU A 19 -10.31 59.14 -30.91
CA LEU A 19 -10.15 57.76 -30.48
C LEU A 19 -10.89 57.62 -29.15
N THR A 20 -12.09 57.09 -29.19
CA THR A 20 -12.73 56.50 -28.00
C THR A 20 -11.98 55.23 -27.63
N ALA A 21 -11.07 55.32 -26.66
CA ALA A 21 -10.50 54.20 -26.00
C ALA A 21 -11.63 53.49 -25.22
N ALA A 22 -12.16 52.42 -25.80
CA ALA A 22 -12.98 51.50 -25.04
C ALA A 22 -12.08 50.82 -24.02
N ASN A 23 -12.10 51.32 -22.81
CA ASN A 23 -11.54 50.60 -21.66
C ASN A 23 -12.36 49.33 -21.43
N PHE A 24 -11.93 48.23 -22.02
CA PHE A 24 -12.27 46.89 -21.52
C PHE A 24 -11.36 46.57 -20.34
N ALA A 25 -11.61 47.19 -19.21
CA ALA A 25 -11.09 46.74 -17.92
C ALA A 25 -12.19 45.90 -17.26
N SER A 26 -12.37 44.69 -17.69
CA SER A 26 -12.85 43.63 -16.77
C SER A 26 -11.63 42.90 -16.28
N GLY A 27 -10.92 43.47 -15.34
CA GLY A 27 -10.07 42.70 -14.42
C GLY A 27 -10.99 41.78 -13.62
N GLN A 28 -11.26 40.58 -14.14
CA GLN A 28 -11.68 39.52 -13.27
C GLN A 28 -10.51 39.35 -12.29
N ASP A 29 -10.78 39.71 -11.05
CA ASP A 29 -9.94 39.35 -9.90
C ASP A 29 -9.82 37.82 -9.94
N ARG A 30 -8.70 37.31 -10.47
CA ARG A 30 -8.45 35.87 -10.58
C ARG A 30 -8.01 35.37 -9.21
N SER A 31 -8.90 35.50 -8.23
CA SER A 31 -8.71 34.93 -6.93
C SER A 31 -8.58 33.39 -7.09
N LEU A 32 -7.48 32.84 -6.62
CA LEU A 32 -7.24 31.38 -6.54
C LEU A 32 -7.69 30.80 -5.19
N GLY A 33 -8.51 31.55 -4.43
CA GLY A 33 -8.95 31.13 -3.11
C GLY A 33 -7.77 30.95 -2.15
N ILE A 34 -7.59 29.73 -1.63
CA ILE A 34 -6.47 29.42 -0.73
C ILE A 34 -5.15 29.12 -1.45
N PHE A 35 -5.18 28.92 -2.77
CA PHE A 35 -4.02 28.61 -3.59
C PHE A 35 -3.28 29.87 -4.06
N THR A 36 -2.02 29.70 -4.46
CA THR A 36 -1.17 30.82 -4.87
C THR A 36 -0.67 30.72 -6.30
N GLY A 37 -0.88 29.58 -6.97
CA GLY A 37 -0.48 29.37 -8.35
C GLY A 37 -1.30 28.31 -9.05
N GLN A 38 -1.23 28.34 -10.39
CA GLN A 38 -1.77 27.30 -11.26
C GLN A 38 -0.88 27.19 -12.51
N GLN A 39 -0.78 25.99 -13.04
CA GLN A 39 -0.15 25.76 -14.36
C GLN A 39 -0.49 24.38 -14.90
N ASP A 40 -0.27 24.21 -16.18
CA ASP A 40 -0.18 22.89 -16.77
C ASP A 40 1.18 22.27 -16.43
N VAL A 41 1.15 21.00 -16.04
CA VAL A 41 2.32 20.16 -15.76
C VAL A 41 2.49 19.22 -16.93
N GLY A 42 3.75 18.98 -17.35
CA GLY A 42 4.06 18.16 -18.51
C GLY A 42 3.65 18.79 -19.84
N THR A 43 3.22 17.97 -20.80
CA THR A 43 2.86 18.41 -22.16
C THR A 43 1.37 18.24 -22.42
N VAL A 44 0.59 19.32 -22.25
CA VAL A 44 -0.85 19.32 -22.52
C VAL A 44 -1.17 20.03 -23.83
N LEU A 45 -2.11 19.50 -24.61
CA LEU A 45 -2.55 20.13 -25.86
C LEU A 45 -3.56 21.25 -25.62
N HIS A 46 -4.36 21.15 -24.60
CA HIS A 46 -5.39 22.12 -24.25
C HIS A 46 -5.09 22.70 -22.87
N PRO A 47 -4.78 24.02 -22.78
CA PRO A 47 -4.48 24.64 -21.49
C PRO A 47 -5.62 24.48 -20.50
N GLY A 48 -5.25 24.09 -19.29
CA GLY A 48 -6.18 24.00 -18.18
C GLY A 48 -6.55 25.36 -17.60
N SER A 49 -7.50 25.39 -16.70
CA SER A 49 -7.96 26.59 -16.03
C SER A 49 -8.64 26.32 -14.71
N ILE A 50 -8.74 27.36 -13.88
CA ILE A 50 -9.49 27.36 -12.63
C ILE A 50 -10.50 28.48 -12.60
N GLN A 51 -11.67 28.23 -12.01
CA GLN A 51 -12.65 29.23 -11.61
C GLN A 51 -12.94 29.04 -10.11
N TYR A 52 -12.76 30.08 -9.32
CA TYR A 52 -13.10 30.09 -7.91
C TYR A 52 -14.37 30.89 -7.66
N ASP A 53 -15.39 30.27 -7.10
CA ASP A 53 -16.61 30.90 -6.62
C ASP A 53 -16.45 31.24 -5.14
N SER A 54 -16.17 32.50 -4.82
CA SER A 54 -15.94 32.94 -3.44
C SER A 54 -17.21 32.95 -2.58
N ALA A 55 -18.40 32.93 -3.19
CA ALA A 55 -19.64 32.85 -2.44
C ALA A 55 -19.99 31.42 -1.99
N LYS A 56 -19.57 30.44 -2.76
CA LYS A 56 -19.77 29.01 -2.48
C LYS A 56 -18.51 28.30 -1.94
N HIS A 57 -17.37 28.98 -1.95
CA HIS A 57 -16.06 28.40 -1.63
C HIS A 57 -15.73 27.14 -2.46
N THR A 58 -16.08 27.18 -3.77
CA THR A 58 -15.88 26.05 -4.68
C THR A 58 -14.89 26.39 -5.78
N TYR A 59 -14.15 25.39 -6.22
CA TYR A 59 -13.22 25.48 -7.33
C TYR A 59 -13.74 24.60 -8.47
N THR A 60 -13.86 25.14 -9.67
CA THR A 60 -14.03 24.37 -10.90
C THR A 60 -12.70 24.34 -11.61
N VAL A 61 -12.07 23.19 -11.67
CA VAL A 61 -10.78 22.99 -12.35
C VAL A 61 -11.03 22.25 -13.65
N SER A 62 -10.43 22.74 -14.74
CA SER A 62 -10.43 22.10 -16.05
C SER A 62 -9.02 21.66 -16.38
N GLY A 63 -8.82 20.45 -16.85
CA GLY A 63 -7.54 19.92 -17.26
C GLY A 63 -7.63 19.00 -18.46
N SER A 64 -6.59 19.01 -19.29
CA SER A 64 -6.30 18.05 -20.33
C SER A 64 -5.17 17.14 -19.84
N GLY A 65 -4.57 16.35 -20.70
CA GLY A 65 -3.40 15.53 -20.43
C GLY A 65 -3.60 14.06 -20.79
N GLU A 66 -2.51 13.41 -21.21
CA GLU A 66 -2.52 12.01 -21.62
C GLU A 66 -2.66 11.09 -20.40
N ASN A 67 -1.86 11.34 -19.37
CA ASN A 67 -1.87 10.54 -18.15
C ASN A 67 -1.05 11.16 -17.02
N MET A 68 -1.19 10.58 -15.81
CA MET A 68 -0.33 10.76 -14.65
C MET A 68 0.11 9.36 -14.23
N TRP A 69 1.08 8.79 -14.99
CA TRP A 69 1.52 7.40 -14.82
C TRP A 69 2.94 7.22 -15.34
N PHE A 70 3.57 6.06 -15.11
CA PHE A 70 4.97 5.83 -15.42
C PHE A 70 5.86 6.94 -14.85
N GLY A 71 6.84 7.43 -15.61
CA GLY A 71 7.78 8.45 -15.18
C GLY A 71 7.35 9.91 -15.45
N MET A 72 6.12 10.17 -15.94
CA MET A 72 5.69 11.51 -16.38
C MET A 72 4.22 11.78 -16.08
N ASP A 73 3.90 13.04 -15.81
CA ASP A 73 2.55 13.53 -15.57
C ASP A 73 2.19 14.61 -16.58
N ASP A 74 0.97 14.55 -17.14
CA ASP A 74 0.37 15.57 -18.00
C ASP A 74 -1.01 15.95 -17.43
N PHE A 75 -1.16 17.12 -16.78
CA PHE A 75 -2.41 17.56 -16.15
C PHE A 75 -2.42 19.05 -15.80
N HIS A 76 -3.56 19.58 -15.39
CA HIS A 76 -3.64 20.92 -14.82
C HIS A 76 -3.59 20.89 -13.31
N PHE A 77 -2.69 21.71 -12.70
CA PHE A 77 -2.44 21.77 -11.26
C PHE A 77 -2.67 23.16 -10.69
N VAL A 78 -3.38 23.22 -9.57
CA VAL A 78 -3.63 24.43 -8.77
C VAL A 78 -3.06 24.22 -7.40
N TRP A 79 -2.14 25.07 -6.95
CA TRP A 79 -1.27 24.75 -5.83
C TRP A 79 -0.93 25.93 -4.91
N LYS A 80 -0.42 25.56 -3.73
CA LYS A 80 0.28 26.42 -2.78
C LYS A 80 1.53 25.71 -2.30
N LYS A 81 2.63 26.46 -2.09
CA LYS A 81 3.81 25.91 -1.42
C LYS A 81 3.57 25.84 0.07
N VAL A 82 3.97 24.73 0.65
CA VAL A 82 3.83 24.40 2.09
C VAL A 82 5.09 23.74 2.62
N THR A 83 5.20 23.65 3.93
CA THR A 83 6.30 22.97 4.64
C THR A 83 5.79 22.20 5.82
N GLY A 84 6.47 21.12 6.18
CA GLY A 84 6.15 20.31 7.36
C GLY A 84 4.89 19.50 7.21
N ASP A 85 4.36 19.03 8.33
CA ASP A 85 3.17 18.18 8.36
C ASP A 85 1.94 18.95 7.91
N THR A 86 1.26 18.40 6.93
CA THR A 86 0.23 19.12 6.16
C THR A 86 -0.89 18.16 5.80
N ALA A 87 -2.13 18.64 5.86
CA ALA A 87 -3.29 17.94 5.34
C ALA A 87 -4.00 18.78 4.26
N LEU A 88 -4.44 18.09 3.22
CA LEU A 88 -5.30 18.65 2.17
C LEU A 88 -6.58 17.84 2.09
N THR A 89 -7.72 18.48 2.20
CA THR A 89 -9.05 17.87 2.14
C THR A 89 -9.89 18.54 1.07
N ALA A 90 -10.69 17.79 0.34
CA ALA A 90 -11.73 18.33 -0.52
C ALA A 90 -12.86 17.30 -0.75
N THR A 91 -14.06 17.81 -0.99
CA THR A 91 -15.16 17.07 -1.61
C THR A 91 -15.05 17.24 -3.11
N ILE A 92 -15.02 16.12 -3.86
CA ILE A 92 -14.71 16.08 -5.30
C ILE A 92 -15.93 15.57 -6.08
N SER A 93 -16.21 16.25 -7.21
CA SER A 93 -17.20 15.81 -8.17
C SER A 93 -16.67 16.00 -9.59
N ILE A 94 -16.40 14.91 -10.30
CA ILE A 94 -16.06 14.96 -11.74
C ILE A 94 -17.34 15.29 -12.51
N LEU A 95 -17.26 16.28 -13.40
CA LEU A 95 -18.41 16.73 -14.18
C LEU A 95 -18.56 15.90 -15.45
N GLY A 96 -19.81 15.52 -15.75
CA GLY A 96 -20.14 14.70 -16.91
C GLY A 96 -20.03 13.19 -16.63
N THR A 97 -20.74 12.43 -17.46
CA THR A 97 -20.86 10.96 -17.36
C THR A 97 -20.12 10.24 -18.49
N THR A 98 -19.53 11.01 -19.42
CA THR A 98 -18.76 10.53 -20.57
C THR A 98 -17.32 10.94 -20.40
N GLY A 99 -16.39 10.24 -21.04
CA GLY A 99 -14.95 10.48 -20.95
C GLY A 99 -14.22 9.18 -20.63
N ASP A 100 -12.91 9.26 -20.51
CA ASP A 100 -12.11 8.10 -20.16
C ASP A 100 -12.40 7.62 -18.73
N ASN A 101 -12.42 6.32 -18.52
CA ASN A 101 -12.62 5.74 -17.18
C ASN A 101 -11.52 6.14 -16.19
N HIS A 102 -10.31 6.36 -16.69
CA HIS A 102 -9.15 6.75 -15.90
C HIS A 102 -8.92 8.27 -15.83
N ARG A 103 -9.83 9.11 -16.36
CA ARG A 103 -9.77 10.56 -16.07
C ARG A 103 -9.79 10.79 -14.57
N LYS A 104 -9.00 11.73 -14.07
CA LYS A 104 -8.73 11.87 -12.63
C LYS A 104 -9.03 13.27 -12.13
N ALA A 105 -9.56 13.34 -10.91
CA ALA A 105 -9.55 14.52 -10.06
C ALA A 105 -8.79 14.18 -8.77
N ILE A 106 -7.81 15.01 -8.40
CA ILE A 106 -6.79 14.63 -7.43
C ILE A 106 -6.58 15.65 -6.31
N LEU A 107 -6.16 15.16 -5.15
CA LEU A 107 -5.42 15.90 -4.12
C LEU A 107 -3.95 15.47 -4.22
N MET A 108 -3.00 16.42 -4.29
CA MET A 108 -1.60 16.07 -4.59
C MET A 108 -0.60 16.82 -3.72
N PHE A 109 0.48 16.13 -3.35
CA PHE A 109 1.75 16.69 -2.91
C PHE A 109 2.84 16.35 -3.91
N ARG A 110 3.67 17.33 -4.29
CA ARG A 110 4.77 17.10 -5.23
C ARG A 110 5.98 18.01 -4.96
N LYS A 111 7.16 17.51 -5.28
CA LYS A 111 8.42 18.20 -4.95
C LYS A 111 8.71 19.39 -5.87
N THR A 112 8.46 19.23 -7.17
CA THR A 112 8.65 20.27 -8.19
C THR A 112 7.41 20.34 -9.09
N LEU A 113 7.38 21.35 -9.99
CA LEU A 113 6.34 21.48 -11.01
C LEU A 113 6.69 20.81 -12.35
N ASP A 114 7.80 20.09 -12.40
CA ASP A 114 8.20 19.33 -13.58
C ASP A 114 7.35 18.07 -13.73
N GLY A 115 7.04 17.63 -14.95
CA GLY A 115 6.20 16.47 -15.21
C GLY A 115 6.72 15.17 -14.61
N ASN A 116 8.02 15.04 -14.41
CA ASN A 116 8.65 13.85 -13.82
C ASN A 116 8.89 13.93 -12.30
N SER A 117 8.31 14.91 -11.62
CA SER A 117 8.53 15.12 -10.17
C SER A 117 8.24 13.89 -9.33
N ALA A 118 9.01 13.69 -8.25
CA ALA A 118 8.55 12.89 -7.11
C ALA A 118 7.24 13.48 -6.58
N SER A 119 6.21 12.66 -6.42
CA SER A 119 4.85 13.12 -6.10
C SER A 119 4.00 12.01 -5.50
N VAL A 120 2.93 12.40 -4.84
CA VAL A 120 1.88 11.52 -4.36
C VAL A 120 0.54 12.21 -4.54
N ASP A 121 -0.43 11.51 -5.07
CA ASP A 121 -1.80 12.00 -5.21
C ASP A 121 -2.83 10.97 -4.75
N LEU A 122 -3.91 11.47 -4.19
CA LEU A 122 -5.12 10.71 -3.89
C LEU A 122 -6.14 11.05 -4.96
N ALA A 123 -6.38 10.09 -5.85
CA ALA A 123 -7.18 10.25 -7.05
C ALA A 123 -8.58 9.64 -6.92
N VAL A 124 -9.59 10.33 -7.45
CA VAL A 124 -10.85 9.71 -7.88
C VAL A 124 -10.85 9.64 -9.39
N HIS A 125 -11.12 8.46 -9.93
CA HIS A 125 -11.20 8.20 -11.36
C HIS A 125 -12.63 8.31 -11.89
N GLY A 126 -12.76 8.40 -13.21
CA GLY A 126 -14.05 8.52 -13.87
C GLY A 126 -14.98 7.33 -13.70
N ASP A 127 -14.45 6.13 -13.48
CA ASP A 127 -15.20 4.90 -13.16
C ASP A 127 -15.45 4.73 -11.65
N GLY A 128 -14.92 5.65 -10.83
CA GLY A 128 -15.04 5.65 -9.38
C GLY A 128 -13.92 4.95 -8.64
N LEU A 129 -12.91 4.38 -9.31
CA LEU A 129 -11.70 3.90 -8.65
C LEU A 129 -11.10 5.03 -7.82
N THR A 130 -10.68 4.71 -6.59
CA THR A 130 -10.04 5.67 -5.69
C THR A 130 -8.73 5.08 -5.21
N SER A 131 -7.64 5.81 -5.42
CA SER A 131 -6.31 5.29 -5.13
C SER A 131 -5.32 6.36 -4.72
N LEU A 132 -4.35 5.96 -3.89
CA LEU A 132 -3.14 6.71 -3.61
C LEU A 132 -2.10 6.30 -4.65
N GLN A 133 -1.72 7.23 -5.52
CA GLN A 133 -0.69 7.04 -6.55
C GLN A 133 0.57 7.79 -6.16
N PHE A 134 1.75 7.20 -6.36
CA PHE A 134 2.98 7.85 -5.96
C PHE A 134 4.17 7.47 -6.83
N ARG A 135 5.10 8.43 -6.96
CA ARG A 135 6.41 8.30 -7.60
C ARG A 135 7.46 8.72 -6.59
N ASP A 136 8.31 7.80 -6.15
CA ASP A 136 9.26 8.00 -5.05
C ASP A 136 10.49 8.84 -5.44
N ALA A 137 10.84 8.87 -6.73
CA ALA A 137 11.94 9.68 -7.28
C ALA A 137 11.56 10.30 -8.62
N ALA A 138 12.24 11.37 -9.01
CA ALA A 138 12.02 12.02 -10.29
C ALA A 138 12.26 11.05 -11.45
N GLY A 139 11.22 10.85 -12.29
CA GLY A 139 11.27 9.97 -13.45
C GLY A 139 11.18 8.48 -13.16
N ALA A 140 11.00 8.07 -11.89
CA ALA A 140 10.69 6.69 -11.54
C ALA A 140 9.27 6.30 -11.99
N ASP A 141 8.98 5.01 -12.00
CA ASP A 141 7.63 4.53 -12.28
C ASP A 141 6.64 4.93 -11.17
N THR A 142 5.39 5.11 -11.54
CA THR A 142 4.29 5.37 -10.61
C THR A 142 3.76 4.06 -10.07
N HIS A 143 3.53 4.01 -8.76
CA HIS A 143 2.93 2.92 -8.03
C HIS A 143 1.55 3.32 -7.50
N GLU A 144 0.70 2.34 -7.20
CA GLU A 144 -0.66 2.56 -6.76
C GLU A 144 -1.03 1.71 -5.55
N VAL A 145 -1.83 2.31 -4.63
CA VAL A 145 -2.58 1.59 -3.59
C VAL A 145 -4.05 1.94 -3.74
N GLN A 146 -4.84 1.00 -4.21
CA GLN A 146 -6.27 1.17 -4.43
C GLN A 146 -7.01 1.02 -3.10
N ALA A 147 -7.77 2.03 -2.71
CA ALA A 147 -8.61 1.99 -1.52
C ALA A 147 -9.85 1.12 -1.76
N ASN A 148 -10.32 0.43 -0.71
CA ASN A 148 -11.60 -0.29 -0.73
C ASN A 148 -12.79 0.69 -0.60
N ALA A 149 -12.82 1.69 -1.49
CA ALA A 149 -13.88 2.70 -1.56
C ALA A 149 -14.06 3.12 -3.01
N LYS A 150 -15.32 3.21 -3.43
CA LYS A 150 -15.64 3.61 -4.82
C LYS A 150 -16.30 4.97 -4.83
N ALA A 151 -15.67 5.94 -5.52
CA ALA A 151 -16.13 7.31 -5.68
C ALA A 151 -16.57 7.96 -4.35
N PRO A 152 -15.75 7.92 -3.27
CA PRO A 152 -16.09 8.63 -2.04
C PRO A 152 -16.18 10.12 -2.35
N GLY A 153 -17.19 10.80 -1.79
CA GLY A 153 -17.37 12.23 -2.06
C GLY A 153 -16.23 13.07 -1.52
N THR A 154 -15.73 12.77 -0.31
CA THR A 154 -14.68 13.54 0.34
C THR A 154 -13.41 12.71 0.50
N LEU A 155 -12.28 13.32 0.15
CA LEU A 155 -10.94 12.79 0.28
C LEU A 155 -10.09 13.68 1.18
N ARG A 156 -9.11 13.07 1.85
CA ARG A 156 -8.07 13.78 2.58
C ARG A 156 -6.74 13.04 2.43
N ILE A 157 -5.68 13.78 2.13
CA ILE A 157 -4.31 13.30 2.12
C ILE A 157 -3.53 14.01 3.23
N GLU A 158 -2.79 13.28 4.05
CA GLU A 158 -1.96 13.81 5.13
C GLU A 158 -0.51 13.44 4.95
N ARG A 159 0.38 14.41 5.11
CA ARG A 159 1.80 14.18 5.34
C ARG A 159 2.09 14.24 6.84
N ARG A 160 2.73 13.20 7.37
CA ARG A 160 3.23 13.12 8.75
C ARG A 160 4.66 12.60 8.74
N GLY A 161 5.64 13.48 9.01
CA GLY A 161 7.04 13.13 8.82
C GLY A 161 7.33 12.70 7.39
N ASP A 162 7.81 11.48 7.20
CA ASP A 162 8.11 10.92 5.88
C ASP A 162 6.96 10.12 5.27
N TYR A 163 5.86 9.92 6.01
CA TYR A 163 4.73 9.12 5.57
C TYR A 163 3.59 9.98 5.05
N ILE A 164 2.91 9.44 4.08
CA ILE A 164 1.69 9.99 3.49
C ILE A 164 0.57 9.00 3.71
N TYR A 165 -0.54 9.47 4.28
CA TYR A 165 -1.73 8.70 4.60
C TYR A 165 -2.93 9.23 3.83
N ALA A 166 -3.77 8.31 3.37
CA ALA A 166 -5.00 8.63 2.67
C ALA A 166 -6.24 8.32 3.53
N PHE A 167 -7.19 9.24 3.52
CA PHE A 167 -8.49 9.09 4.17
C PHE A 167 -9.59 9.29 3.14
N VAL A 168 -10.63 8.47 3.22
CA VAL A 168 -11.78 8.52 2.32
C VAL A 168 -13.08 8.59 3.12
N ALA A 169 -14.09 9.26 2.57
CA ALA A 169 -15.39 9.30 3.22
C ALA A 169 -16.07 7.93 3.15
N GLY A 170 -16.52 7.45 4.31
CA GLY A 170 -17.42 6.30 4.40
C GLY A 170 -18.84 6.65 3.94
N ASN A 171 -19.74 5.67 3.97
CA ASN A 171 -21.15 5.83 3.58
C ASN A 171 -21.90 6.87 4.40
N ASP A 172 -21.46 7.18 5.61
CA ASP A 172 -22.02 8.21 6.51
C ASP A 172 -21.38 9.61 6.29
N GLY A 173 -20.49 9.73 5.32
CA GLY A 173 -19.77 10.96 4.99
C GLY A 173 -18.59 11.28 5.92
N LYS A 174 -18.29 10.45 6.91
CA LYS A 174 -17.12 10.63 7.78
C LYS A 174 -15.87 10.10 7.11
N LEU A 175 -14.77 10.85 7.26
CA LEU A 175 -13.46 10.40 6.82
C LEU A 175 -12.97 9.25 7.70
N LEU A 176 -12.50 8.19 7.06
CA LEU A 176 -11.90 7.00 7.67
C LEU A 176 -10.53 6.76 7.05
N PRO A 177 -9.56 6.16 7.78
CA PRO A 177 -8.33 5.67 7.18
C PRO A 177 -8.66 4.72 6.03
N SER A 178 -8.01 4.91 4.89
CA SER A 178 -8.24 4.04 3.72
C SER A 178 -7.35 2.80 3.71
N GLY A 179 -6.34 2.74 4.57
CA GLY A 179 -5.28 1.73 4.54
C GLY A 179 -4.27 1.93 3.40
N ALA A 180 -4.41 3.03 2.64
CA ALA A 180 -3.46 3.36 1.59
C ALA A 180 -2.43 4.36 2.12
N ALA A 181 -1.20 3.91 2.26
CA ALA A 181 -0.09 4.72 2.74
C ALA A 181 1.19 4.47 1.94
N THR A 182 2.08 5.45 1.95
CA THR A 182 3.43 5.34 1.37
C THR A 182 4.43 6.17 2.15
N LYS A 183 5.70 5.77 2.11
CA LYS A 183 6.81 6.58 2.59
C LYS A 183 7.36 7.42 1.45
N LEU A 184 7.20 8.74 1.55
CA LEU A 184 7.73 9.69 0.58
C LEU A 184 8.21 10.97 1.29
N PRO A 185 9.51 11.10 1.57
CA PRO A 185 10.06 12.25 2.26
C PRO A 185 10.03 13.50 1.35
N PHE A 186 9.52 14.60 1.90
CA PHE A 186 9.58 15.93 1.30
C PHE A 186 10.45 16.84 2.17
N ASP A 187 11.72 16.96 1.82
CA ASP A 187 12.63 17.88 2.49
C ASP A 187 12.32 19.33 2.09
N GLY A 188 12.07 20.18 3.09
CA GLY A 188 11.82 21.61 2.89
C GLY A 188 10.42 21.93 2.35
N GLU A 189 10.36 22.84 1.34
CA GLU A 189 9.10 23.23 0.70
C GLU A 189 8.68 22.21 -0.36
N PHE A 190 7.37 22.00 -0.46
CA PHE A 190 6.73 21.21 -1.52
C PHE A 190 5.41 21.86 -1.94
N TYR A 191 4.84 21.40 -3.03
CA TYR A 191 3.59 21.90 -3.58
C TYR A 191 2.44 21.00 -3.09
N ALA A 192 1.40 21.61 -2.52
CA ALA A 192 0.16 20.96 -2.14
C ALA A 192 -0.99 21.57 -2.93
N GLY A 193 -1.84 20.75 -3.54
CA GLY A 193 -2.89 21.28 -4.40
C GLY A 193 -3.86 20.27 -4.97
N ILE A 194 -4.71 20.76 -5.86
CA ILE A 194 -5.77 20.02 -6.55
C ILE A 194 -5.50 20.01 -8.06
N GLY A 195 -5.92 18.98 -8.75
CA GLY A 195 -5.68 18.89 -10.18
C GLY A 195 -6.69 18.03 -10.93
N VAL A 196 -6.66 18.15 -12.27
CA VAL A 196 -7.48 17.37 -13.19
C VAL A 196 -6.64 16.88 -14.36
N CYS A 197 -6.70 15.58 -14.64
CA CYS A 197 -6.15 14.94 -15.84
C CYS A 197 -7.28 14.27 -16.62
N ALA A 198 -7.34 14.49 -17.93
CA ALA A 198 -8.40 13.92 -18.77
C ALA A 198 -8.16 12.45 -19.15
N HIS A 199 -6.93 11.94 -18.99
CA HIS A 199 -6.48 10.65 -19.52
C HIS A 199 -6.71 10.51 -21.04
N ASN A 200 -6.73 11.65 -21.71
CA ASN A 200 -6.85 11.81 -23.13
C ASN A 200 -6.38 13.23 -23.50
N LYS A 201 -5.30 13.34 -24.27
CA LYS A 201 -4.68 14.63 -24.62
C LYS A 201 -5.60 15.53 -25.47
N ASP A 202 -6.57 14.93 -26.19
CA ASP A 202 -7.41 15.64 -27.15
C ASP A 202 -8.68 16.25 -26.52
N VAL A 203 -8.93 16.03 -25.22
CA VAL A 203 -10.11 16.52 -24.50
C VAL A 203 -9.76 17.29 -23.25
N VAL A 204 -10.73 18.06 -22.76
CA VAL A 204 -10.67 18.76 -21.48
C VAL A 204 -11.75 18.24 -20.58
N GLU A 205 -11.35 17.68 -19.44
CA GLU A 205 -12.25 17.26 -18.38
C GLU A 205 -12.36 18.32 -17.28
N LYS A 206 -13.41 18.23 -16.47
CA LYS A 206 -13.68 19.19 -15.40
C LYS A 206 -14.09 18.50 -14.13
N ALA A 207 -13.60 19.04 -13.00
CA ALA A 207 -14.06 18.64 -11.69
C ALA A 207 -14.37 19.86 -10.82
N VAL A 208 -15.32 19.69 -9.91
CA VAL A 208 -15.63 20.64 -8.84
C VAL A 208 -15.04 20.14 -7.55
N PHE A 209 -14.33 21.02 -6.86
CA PHE A 209 -13.78 20.79 -5.52
C PHE A 209 -14.48 21.77 -4.57
N SER A 210 -15.14 21.23 -3.55
CA SER A 210 -15.76 22.00 -2.47
C SER A 210 -15.17 21.62 -1.12
N ASP A 211 -15.43 22.43 -0.10
CA ASP A 211 -14.93 22.23 1.26
C ASP A 211 -13.40 22.04 1.31
N VAL A 212 -12.71 22.75 0.43
CA VAL A 212 -11.25 22.62 0.30
C VAL A 212 -10.58 23.27 1.49
N SER A 213 -9.83 22.45 2.26
CA SER A 213 -8.98 22.93 3.34
C SER A 213 -7.53 22.45 3.15
N LEU A 214 -6.60 23.34 3.48
CA LEU A 214 -5.17 23.08 3.49
C LEU A 214 -4.63 23.51 4.86
N GLU A 215 -4.28 22.54 5.68
CA GLU A 215 -3.99 22.72 7.10
C GLU A 215 -2.55 22.34 7.40
N ARG A 216 -1.89 23.13 8.24
CA ARG A 216 -0.67 22.70 8.90
C ARG A 216 -1.06 21.86 10.11
N LEU A 217 -0.53 20.64 10.18
CA LEU A 217 -0.82 19.72 11.25
C LEU A 217 0.13 19.95 12.45
N PRO A 218 -0.34 19.77 13.69
CA PRO A 218 0.53 19.75 14.84
C PRO A 218 1.42 18.50 14.82
N PRO A 219 2.54 18.50 15.57
CA PRO A 219 3.31 17.28 15.78
C PRO A 219 2.41 16.14 16.27
N ALA A 220 2.69 14.94 15.80
CA ALA A 220 1.96 13.75 16.23
C ALA A 220 2.09 13.58 17.77
N GLY A 221 0.94 13.37 18.42
CA GLY A 221 0.86 12.95 19.81
C GLY A 221 1.01 11.43 19.95
N LYS A 222 0.12 10.82 20.74
CA LYS A 222 -0.02 9.36 20.76
C LYS A 222 -0.56 8.87 19.43
N THR A 223 -0.09 7.70 19.02
CA THR A 223 -0.53 7.04 17.80
C THR A 223 -1.39 5.82 18.10
N VAL A 224 -2.25 5.48 17.18
CA VAL A 224 -3.04 4.24 17.11
C VAL A 224 -2.52 3.46 15.91
N LEU A 225 -2.29 2.17 16.11
CA LEU A 225 -1.96 1.28 15.01
C LEU A 225 -3.23 0.95 14.22
N VAL A 226 -3.17 1.21 12.93
CA VAL A 226 -4.18 0.80 11.96
C VAL A 226 -3.56 -0.26 11.07
N SER A 227 -4.20 -1.40 10.93
CA SER A 227 -3.77 -2.47 10.03
C SER A 227 -4.61 -2.48 8.77
N ALA A 228 -3.97 -2.70 7.62
CA ALA A 228 -4.61 -2.89 6.33
C ALA A 228 -4.25 -4.26 5.75
N LEU A 229 -5.25 -5.11 5.50
CA LEU A 229 -5.09 -6.31 4.72
C LEU A 229 -5.13 -5.91 3.25
N GLU A 230 -4.10 -6.26 2.53
CA GLU A 230 -3.93 -5.89 1.13
C GLU A 230 -3.65 -7.11 0.27
N THR A 231 -3.93 -6.97 -1.03
CA THR A 231 -3.51 -7.94 -2.05
C THR A 231 -2.66 -7.24 -3.12
N ILE A 232 -1.71 -7.98 -3.69
CA ILE A 232 -0.87 -7.50 -4.79
C ILE A 232 -0.75 -8.56 -5.88
N PRO A 233 -0.97 -8.21 -7.17
CA PRO A 233 -0.78 -9.15 -8.27
C PRO A 233 0.70 -9.44 -8.54
N VAL A 234 1.02 -10.68 -8.92
CA VAL A 234 2.37 -11.02 -9.38
C VAL A 234 2.79 -10.27 -10.65
N ALA A 235 1.85 -9.74 -11.42
CA ALA A 235 2.11 -9.09 -12.71
C ALA A 235 2.36 -7.58 -12.60
N SER A 236 2.04 -6.96 -11.48
CA SER A 236 2.17 -5.51 -11.26
C SER A 236 2.65 -5.19 -9.85
N THR A 237 2.74 -3.89 -9.54
CA THR A 237 3.00 -3.38 -8.19
C THR A 237 1.78 -2.66 -7.61
N ASP A 238 0.61 -2.84 -8.24
CA ASP A 238 -0.64 -2.19 -7.82
C ASP A 238 -1.21 -2.95 -6.62
N ARG A 239 -1.23 -2.29 -5.48
CA ARG A 239 -1.74 -2.83 -4.22
C ARG A 239 -3.24 -2.57 -4.11
N HIS A 240 -3.95 -3.46 -3.46
CA HIS A 240 -5.39 -3.39 -3.26
C HIS A 240 -5.70 -3.55 -1.79
N VAL A 241 -6.34 -2.57 -1.16
CA VAL A 241 -6.80 -2.68 0.22
C VAL A 241 -8.10 -3.49 0.23
N GLU A 242 -8.10 -4.61 0.94
CA GLU A 242 -9.26 -5.49 1.11
C GLU A 242 -10.02 -5.16 2.40
N TYR A 243 -9.28 -4.84 3.49
CA TYR A 243 -9.87 -4.57 4.80
C TYR A 243 -8.97 -3.67 5.63
N VAL A 244 -9.58 -2.78 6.44
CA VAL A 244 -8.87 -1.86 7.35
C VAL A 244 -9.52 -1.89 8.72
N ALA A 245 -8.71 -1.93 9.76
CA ALA A 245 -9.18 -1.78 11.14
C ALA A 245 -8.19 -0.98 11.99
N ALA A 246 -8.73 -0.15 12.90
CA ALA A 246 -7.95 0.54 13.94
C ALA A 246 -7.62 -0.45 15.08
N ALA A 247 -6.90 -1.50 14.74
CA ALA A 247 -6.48 -2.59 15.63
C ALA A 247 -5.27 -3.27 15.02
N HIS A 248 -4.43 -3.90 15.83
CA HIS A 248 -3.39 -4.79 15.36
C HIS A 248 -4.02 -6.12 14.92
N PHE A 249 -3.93 -6.44 13.65
CA PHE A 249 -4.16 -7.77 13.10
C PHE A 249 -3.02 -8.12 12.15
N GLU A 250 -2.80 -9.41 11.91
CA GLU A 250 -1.57 -9.91 11.31
C GLU A 250 -1.75 -11.25 10.59
N SER A 251 -0.75 -11.61 9.74
CA SER A 251 -0.59 -12.95 9.17
C SER A 251 -1.79 -13.42 8.35
N PRO A 252 -2.07 -12.79 7.19
CA PRO A 252 -3.22 -13.15 6.37
C PRO A 252 -2.98 -14.48 5.67
N ASN A 253 -3.93 -15.41 5.79
CA ASN A 253 -3.91 -16.71 5.12
C ASN A 253 -5.10 -16.81 4.17
N TRP A 254 -4.86 -17.04 2.88
CA TRP A 254 -5.93 -17.13 1.88
C TRP A 254 -6.52 -18.54 1.83
N SER A 255 -7.85 -18.67 1.80
CA SER A 255 -8.51 -19.97 1.65
C SER A 255 -8.23 -20.60 0.29
N HIS A 256 -8.13 -21.94 0.24
CA HIS A 256 -7.82 -22.66 -1.00
C HIS A 256 -8.93 -22.57 -2.06
N ASP A 257 -10.16 -22.24 -1.67
CA ASP A 257 -11.27 -21.97 -2.59
C ASP A 257 -11.37 -20.49 -3.02
N GLY A 258 -10.49 -19.64 -2.46
CA GLY A 258 -10.44 -18.21 -2.75
C GLY A 258 -11.56 -17.39 -2.12
N SER A 259 -12.38 -17.97 -1.23
CA SER A 259 -13.61 -17.32 -0.75
C SER A 259 -13.43 -16.43 0.48
N PHE A 260 -12.31 -16.56 1.23
CA PHE A 260 -12.05 -15.77 2.43
C PHE A 260 -10.56 -15.68 2.77
N PHE A 261 -10.25 -14.75 3.67
CA PHE A 261 -8.97 -14.66 4.38
C PHE A 261 -9.16 -15.10 5.84
N LEU A 262 -8.11 -15.70 6.42
CA LEU A 262 -7.92 -15.76 7.86
C LEU A 262 -6.85 -14.76 8.28
N PHE A 263 -6.95 -14.25 9.49
CA PHE A 263 -5.90 -13.46 10.12
C PHE A 263 -6.00 -13.55 11.65
N SER A 264 -4.91 -13.30 12.35
CA SER A 264 -4.89 -13.21 13.81
C SER A 264 -5.15 -11.78 14.27
N GLN A 265 -6.02 -11.59 15.25
CA GLN A 265 -6.23 -10.31 15.93
C GLN A 265 -6.43 -10.55 17.43
N ASN A 266 -5.59 -9.93 18.25
CA ASN A 266 -5.64 -10.08 19.71
C ASN A 266 -5.59 -11.54 20.18
N GLY A 267 -4.82 -12.40 19.50
CA GLY A 267 -4.69 -13.81 19.82
C GLY A 267 -5.88 -14.68 19.41
N ILE A 268 -6.75 -14.19 18.56
CA ILE A 268 -7.94 -14.89 18.07
C ILE A 268 -7.89 -14.91 16.53
N ILE A 269 -8.22 -16.06 15.93
CA ILE A 269 -8.31 -16.17 14.48
C ILE A 269 -9.66 -15.66 13.99
N HIS A 270 -9.61 -14.78 13.01
CA HIS A 270 -10.77 -14.21 12.32
C HIS A 270 -10.84 -14.69 10.89
N ARG A 271 -12.06 -14.76 10.36
CA ARG A 271 -12.38 -15.06 8.97
C ARG A 271 -13.02 -13.85 8.33
N LEU A 272 -12.45 -13.37 7.25
CA LEU A 272 -12.99 -12.28 6.42
C LEU A 272 -13.42 -12.83 5.06
N PRO A 273 -14.70 -12.83 4.70
CA PRO A 273 -15.12 -13.17 3.35
C PRO A 273 -14.44 -12.27 2.31
N LEU A 274 -14.06 -12.81 1.17
CA LEU A 274 -13.49 -12.01 0.08
C LEU A 274 -14.49 -10.94 -0.37
N GLY A 275 -14.05 -9.67 -0.38
CA GLY A 275 -14.90 -8.50 -0.62
C GLY A 275 -15.87 -8.16 0.51
N GLY A 276 -15.74 -8.82 1.66
CA GLY A 276 -16.52 -8.51 2.88
C GLY A 276 -15.95 -7.31 3.63
N SER A 277 -16.78 -6.68 4.47
CA SER A 277 -16.38 -5.56 5.32
C SER A 277 -16.36 -5.91 6.81
N GLU A 278 -16.78 -7.10 7.19
CA GLU A 278 -16.86 -7.57 8.57
C GLU A 278 -16.17 -8.93 8.71
N ALA A 279 -15.29 -9.02 9.69
CA ALA A 279 -14.60 -10.26 10.01
C ALA A 279 -15.35 -11.03 11.10
N GLU A 280 -15.48 -12.35 10.93
CA GLU A 280 -16.11 -13.25 11.86
C GLU A 280 -15.05 -13.98 12.70
N THR A 281 -15.26 -14.13 14.00
CA THR A 281 -14.38 -14.92 14.87
C THR A 281 -14.57 -16.40 14.62
N ILE A 282 -13.49 -17.15 14.42
CA ILE A 282 -13.52 -18.60 14.46
C ILE A 282 -13.69 -19.05 15.93
N ALA A 283 -14.84 -19.64 16.25
CA ALA A 283 -15.14 -20.05 17.60
C ALA A 283 -14.26 -21.21 18.06
N THR A 284 -13.50 -21.00 19.11
CA THR A 284 -12.69 -22.01 19.78
C THR A 284 -13.18 -22.20 21.21
N CYS A 285 -13.21 -23.44 21.68
CA CYS A 285 -13.77 -23.78 23.00
C CYS A 285 -12.88 -23.42 24.19
N ALA A 286 -11.70 -22.83 23.98
CA ALA A 286 -10.73 -22.51 25.02
C ALA A 286 -10.33 -21.04 24.96
N GLN A 287 -9.77 -20.54 26.05
CA GLN A 287 -9.02 -19.29 26.02
C GLN A 287 -7.80 -19.51 25.11
N ILE A 288 -7.84 -18.91 23.92
CA ILE A 288 -6.78 -19.01 22.93
C ILE A 288 -5.98 -17.72 22.98
N HIS A 289 -4.67 -17.89 22.97
CA HIS A 289 -3.69 -16.85 22.71
C HIS A 289 -2.82 -17.32 21.54
N CYS A 290 -3.47 -17.39 20.35
CA CYS A 290 -2.78 -17.64 19.10
C CYS A 290 -1.77 -16.52 18.88
N ASN A 291 -0.55 -16.90 18.51
CA ASN A 291 0.37 -15.93 17.93
C ASN A 291 0.04 -15.76 16.44
N ASP A 292 0.93 -15.18 15.68
CA ASP A 292 0.81 -14.94 14.26
C ASP A 292 0.78 -16.21 13.38
N ASP A 293 1.35 -17.33 13.87
CA ASP A 293 1.50 -18.55 13.07
C ASP A 293 0.23 -19.38 13.00
N HIS A 294 -0.40 -19.42 11.85
CA HIS A 294 -1.55 -20.28 11.58
C HIS A 294 -1.68 -20.60 10.09
N GLY A 295 -2.39 -21.67 9.75
CA GLY A 295 -2.62 -21.99 8.34
C GLY A 295 -3.56 -23.14 8.09
N ILE A 296 -4.21 -23.08 6.94
CA ILE A 296 -5.24 -24.01 6.47
C ILE A 296 -4.58 -25.27 5.93
N SER A 297 -5.11 -26.46 6.29
CA SER A 297 -4.66 -27.73 5.73
C SER A 297 -4.91 -27.81 4.22
N PRO A 298 -4.14 -28.61 3.45
CA PRO A 298 -4.29 -28.68 1.98
C PRO A 298 -5.67 -29.09 1.50
N ASP A 299 -6.43 -29.85 2.30
CA ASP A 299 -7.82 -30.22 2.00
C ASP A 299 -8.86 -29.16 2.44
N GLY A 300 -8.40 -28.05 3.04
CA GLY A 300 -9.25 -26.95 3.50
C GLY A 300 -10.11 -27.27 4.73
N GLN A 301 -9.92 -28.42 5.40
CA GLN A 301 -10.81 -28.85 6.48
C GLN A 301 -10.29 -28.51 7.87
N MET A 302 -8.99 -28.35 8.03
CA MET A 302 -8.34 -28.16 9.32
C MET A 302 -7.57 -26.82 9.32
N LEU A 303 -7.37 -26.29 10.52
CA LEU A 303 -6.51 -25.15 10.81
C LEU A 303 -5.42 -25.64 11.79
N ALA A 304 -4.15 -25.39 11.45
CA ALA A 304 -3.06 -25.48 12.41
C ALA A 304 -2.76 -24.08 12.95
N MET A 305 -2.38 -23.99 14.21
CA MET A 305 -2.01 -22.72 14.84
C MET A 305 -1.02 -22.93 15.97
N SER A 306 -0.22 -21.91 16.23
CA SER A 306 0.62 -21.80 17.40
C SER A 306 -0.10 -21.04 18.50
N ASP A 307 -0.09 -21.57 19.72
CA ASP A 307 -0.86 -21.01 20.83
C ASP A 307 -0.09 -21.05 22.15
N CYS A 308 -0.16 -19.98 22.92
CA CYS A 308 0.52 -19.74 24.20
C CYS A 308 -0.40 -19.84 25.43
N SER A 309 -1.59 -20.44 25.30
CA SER A 309 -2.60 -20.51 26.38
C SER A 309 -2.23 -21.43 27.54
N ALA A 310 -1.23 -22.31 27.37
CA ALA A 310 -0.77 -23.19 28.44
C ALA A 310 -0.20 -22.40 29.63
N ASP A 311 -0.22 -23.00 30.82
CA ASP A 311 0.19 -22.33 32.08
C ASP A 311 1.61 -21.78 32.03
N ASP A 312 2.52 -22.43 31.28
CA ASP A 312 3.91 -21.98 31.10
C ASP A 312 4.11 -20.89 30.05
N ARG A 313 3.03 -20.47 29.37
CA ARG A 313 3.02 -19.43 28.34
C ARG A 313 3.97 -19.70 27.16
N LYS A 314 4.34 -20.93 26.92
CA LYS A 314 5.17 -21.32 25.79
C LYS A 314 4.30 -21.73 24.62
N SER A 315 4.69 -21.32 23.41
CA SER A 315 4.00 -21.68 22.17
C SER A 315 4.01 -23.19 21.93
N ARG A 316 2.88 -23.72 21.49
CA ARG A 316 2.69 -25.10 21.04
C ARG A 316 1.81 -25.13 19.80
N VAL A 317 2.02 -26.13 18.97
CA VAL A 317 1.20 -26.33 17.78
C VAL A 317 -0.06 -27.12 18.13
N TYR A 318 -1.19 -26.59 17.70
CA TYR A 318 -2.52 -27.20 17.80
C TYR A 318 -3.16 -27.33 16.42
N VAL A 319 -4.08 -28.26 16.28
CA VAL A 319 -4.91 -28.44 15.09
C VAL A 319 -6.37 -28.54 15.50
N LEU A 320 -7.25 -27.88 14.74
CA LEU A 320 -8.71 -27.90 14.93
C LEU A 320 -9.43 -27.84 13.58
N PRO A 321 -10.76 -28.16 13.53
CA PRO A 321 -11.54 -27.93 12.32
C PRO A 321 -11.53 -26.46 11.90
N ILE A 322 -11.52 -26.17 10.59
CA ILE A 322 -11.58 -24.79 10.05
C ILE A 322 -12.86 -24.05 10.49
N THR A 323 -13.89 -24.77 10.84
CA THR A 323 -15.17 -24.23 11.36
C THR A 323 -15.12 -23.88 12.85
N GLY A 324 -13.99 -24.11 13.51
CA GLY A 324 -13.85 -23.96 14.95
C GLY A 324 -14.04 -25.27 15.72
N GLY A 325 -13.94 -25.19 17.03
CA GLY A 325 -14.07 -26.33 17.94
C GLY A 325 -12.94 -26.39 18.96
N THR A 326 -12.70 -27.58 19.55
CA THR A 326 -11.66 -27.78 20.55
C THR A 326 -10.32 -28.06 19.88
N PRO A 327 -9.28 -27.22 20.07
CA PRO A 327 -7.95 -27.46 19.54
C PRO A 327 -7.33 -28.74 20.15
N ARG A 328 -6.71 -29.53 19.28
CA ARG A 328 -5.97 -30.74 19.69
C ARG A 328 -4.47 -30.40 19.68
N LEU A 329 -3.82 -30.62 20.82
CA LEU A 329 -2.38 -30.44 20.94
C LEU A 329 -1.63 -31.46 20.05
N ILE A 330 -0.66 -30.91 19.30
CA ILE A 330 0.22 -31.70 18.41
C ILE A 330 1.64 -31.79 18.99
N THR A 331 2.25 -30.66 19.37
CA THR A 331 3.62 -30.62 19.91
C THR A 331 3.58 -30.57 21.43
N PRO A 332 3.93 -31.67 22.15
CA PRO A 332 4.01 -31.64 23.60
C PRO A 332 5.21 -30.82 24.12
N ASN A 333 6.30 -30.81 23.36
CA ASN A 333 7.49 -30.02 23.68
C ASN A 333 7.29 -28.54 23.25
N ALA A 334 7.86 -27.61 24.03
CA ALA A 334 7.68 -26.16 23.85
C ALA A 334 8.98 -25.41 24.14
N PRO A 335 9.20 -24.24 23.46
CA PRO A 335 8.32 -23.67 22.46
C PRO A 335 8.35 -24.40 21.12
N SER A 336 7.26 -24.30 20.37
CA SER A 336 7.10 -24.79 19.01
C SER A 336 6.20 -23.82 18.25
N TYR A 337 6.62 -23.40 17.05
CA TYR A 337 5.97 -22.39 16.20
C TYR A 337 5.66 -23.03 14.86
N TRP A 338 4.38 -23.07 14.49
CA TRP A 338 3.92 -23.70 13.25
C TRP A 338 4.25 -22.83 12.05
N HIS A 339 4.66 -23.47 10.91
CA HIS A 339 4.90 -22.73 9.67
C HIS A 339 4.38 -23.44 8.41
N GLY A 340 4.15 -24.74 8.42
CA GLY A 340 3.75 -25.40 7.19
C GLY A 340 3.04 -26.74 7.36
N TRP A 341 2.14 -27.02 6.43
CA TRP A 341 1.57 -28.34 6.16
C TRP A 341 2.33 -29.01 5.03
N SER A 342 2.59 -30.33 5.13
CA SER A 342 2.96 -31.10 3.95
C SER A 342 1.80 -31.12 2.96
N PRO A 343 2.05 -31.17 1.62
CA PRO A 343 0.97 -31.13 0.63
C PRO A 343 -0.04 -32.27 0.72
N ASP A 344 0.34 -33.41 1.32
CA ASP A 344 -0.56 -34.52 1.60
C ASP A 344 -1.34 -34.39 2.92
N GLY A 345 -1.14 -33.28 3.66
CA GLY A 345 -1.81 -32.99 4.93
C GLY A 345 -1.43 -33.89 6.11
N LYS A 346 -0.39 -34.73 5.99
CA LYS A 346 -0.07 -35.73 7.02
C LYS A 346 1.03 -35.28 7.99
N THR A 347 1.78 -34.22 7.64
CA THR A 347 2.93 -33.78 8.43
C THR A 347 2.85 -32.25 8.59
N LEU A 348 3.28 -31.76 9.76
CA LEU A 348 3.47 -30.34 10.05
C LEU A 348 4.97 -30.06 10.12
N ALA A 349 5.40 -28.95 9.54
CA ALA A 349 6.71 -28.36 9.75
C ALA A 349 6.58 -27.22 10.76
N PHE A 350 7.54 -27.09 11.66
CA PHE A 350 7.52 -26.10 12.71
C PHE A 350 8.94 -25.75 13.17
N THR A 351 9.11 -24.57 13.75
CA THR A 351 10.33 -24.15 14.43
C THR A 351 10.23 -24.53 15.91
N GLY A 352 11.24 -25.18 16.43
CA GLY A 352 11.27 -25.64 17.83
C GLY A 352 12.58 -25.32 18.53
N LEU A 353 12.50 -24.78 19.76
CA LEU A 353 13.66 -24.65 20.63
C LEU A 353 13.84 -25.95 21.40
N ARG A 354 14.93 -26.67 21.11
CA ARG A 354 15.33 -27.90 21.83
C ARG A 354 16.78 -27.74 22.27
N GLY A 355 16.99 -27.74 23.60
CA GLY A 355 18.26 -27.28 24.16
C GLY A 355 18.42 -25.76 23.98
N ASP A 356 19.47 -25.33 23.30
CA ASP A 356 19.84 -23.93 23.16
C ASP A 356 19.71 -23.42 21.69
N ASN A 357 19.10 -24.20 20.78
CA ASN A 357 19.01 -23.87 19.36
C ASN A 357 17.59 -23.96 18.83
N TYR A 358 17.24 -22.99 18.01
CA TYR A 358 16.01 -23.03 17.23
C TYR A 358 16.28 -23.72 15.91
N ASP A 359 15.54 -24.80 15.66
CA ASP A 359 15.71 -25.62 14.47
C ASP A 359 14.36 -25.97 13.85
N ILE A 360 14.43 -26.43 12.60
CA ILE A 360 13.26 -26.94 11.90
C ILE A 360 13.00 -28.38 12.29
N TYR A 361 11.77 -28.65 12.65
CA TYR A 361 11.24 -29.94 12.98
C TYR A 361 10.05 -30.32 12.14
N THR A 362 9.77 -31.58 12.02
CA THR A 362 8.49 -32.09 11.50
C THR A 362 7.85 -33.04 12.53
N ILE A 363 6.51 -33.11 12.47
CA ILE A 363 5.71 -33.99 13.31
C ILE A 363 4.50 -34.50 12.54
N PRO A 364 4.04 -35.77 12.69
CA PRO A 364 2.78 -36.21 12.10
C PRO A 364 1.61 -35.27 12.52
N ALA A 365 0.75 -34.89 11.60
CA ALA A 365 -0.42 -34.05 11.90
C ALA A 365 -1.39 -34.73 12.89
N ALA A 366 -1.32 -36.06 13.01
CA ALA A 366 -2.03 -36.84 14.02
C ALA A 366 -1.42 -36.73 15.42
N GLY A 367 -0.22 -36.17 15.57
CA GLY A 367 0.64 -36.22 16.74
C GLY A 367 1.58 -37.44 16.69
N GLY A 368 2.60 -37.45 17.54
CA GLY A 368 3.59 -38.51 17.59
C GLY A 368 4.98 -37.99 17.92
N GLU A 369 6.01 -38.66 17.40
CA GLU A 369 7.39 -38.24 17.58
C GLU A 369 7.78 -37.12 16.62
N GLU A 370 8.46 -36.09 17.14
CA GLU A 370 9.04 -35.03 16.34
C GLU A 370 10.37 -35.46 15.73
N THR A 371 10.63 -35.04 14.51
CA THR A 371 11.89 -35.29 13.79
C THR A 371 12.61 -33.98 13.57
N ARG A 372 13.83 -33.83 14.09
CA ARG A 372 14.68 -32.66 13.86
C ARG A 372 15.31 -32.74 12.47
N LEU A 373 15.17 -31.68 11.66
CA LEU A 373 15.70 -31.63 10.30
C LEU A 373 16.95 -30.76 10.16
N THR A 374 17.10 -29.72 10.99
CA THR A 374 18.30 -28.87 10.99
C THR A 374 19.04 -28.95 12.33
N THR A 375 20.35 -28.65 12.28
CA THR A 375 21.24 -28.71 13.45
C THR A 375 22.36 -27.69 13.40
N ALA A 376 22.31 -26.76 12.43
CA ALA A 376 23.28 -25.68 12.34
C ALA A 376 23.15 -24.76 13.56
N ALA A 377 24.26 -24.17 14.00
CA ALA A 377 24.18 -23.17 15.06
C ALA A 377 23.53 -21.90 14.51
N GLY A 378 22.66 -21.28 15.31
CA GLY A 378 21.89 -20.10 14.95
C GLY A 378 20.39 -20.37 14.91
N LEU A 379 19.66 -19.43 14.33
CA LEU A 379 18.20 -19.50 14.20
C LEU A 379 17.85 -20.08 12.83
N ASP A 380 17.10 -21.20 12.83
CA ASP A 380 16.38 -21.69 11.66
C ASP A 380 14.88 -21.54 11.92
N ASP A 381 14.14 -20.86 11.00
CA ASP A 381 12.75 -20.45 11.20
C ASP A 381 11.93 -20.47 9.90
N GLY A 382 10.61 -20.26 9.99
CA GLY A 382 9.73 -19.99 8.84
C GLY A 382 9.67 -21.12 7.80
N SER A 383 9.51 -22.37 8.25
CA SER A 383 9.61 -23.57 7.39
C SER A 383 8.33 -23.88 6.61
N GLU A 384 8.39 -23.84 5.28
CA GLU A 384 7.26 -24.16 4.39
C GLU A 384 7.62 -25.22 3.35
N TYR A 385 6.72 -26.17 3.13
CA TYR A 385 6.88 -27.17 2.08
C TYR A 385 6.67 -26.57 0.69
N SER A 386 7.47 -26.99 -0.29
CA SER A 386 7.14 -26.79 -1.70
C SER A 386 5.83 -27.50 -2.07
N PRO A 387 5.05 -26.98 -3.05
CA PRO A 387 3.76 -27.57 -3.44
C PRO A 387 3.83 -29.03 -3.88
N ASP A 388 4.98 -29.48 -4.41
CA ASP A 388 5.25 -30.89 -4.79
C ASP A 388 5.72 -31.75 -3.63
N GLY A 389 5.97 -31.15 -2.45
CA GLY A 389 6.44 -31.83 -1.25
C GLY A 389 7.90 -32.28 -1.31
N ALA A 390 8.66 -31.91 -2.33
CA ALA A 390 10.05 -32.32 -2.49
C ALA A 390 11.01 -31.58 -1.56
N TYR A 391 10.72 -30.32 -1.28
CA TYR A 391 11.57 -29.42 -0.49
C TYR A 391 10.82 -28.78 0.67
N ILE A 392 11.59 -28.36 1.68
CA ILE A 392 11.20 -27.41 2.72
C ILE A 392 12.06 -26.17 2.53
N TYR A 393 11.44 -24.99 2.36
CA TYR A 393 12.09 -23.70 2.38
C TYR A 393 12.04 -23.16 3.81
N PHE A 394 13.09 -22.45 4.23
CA PHE A 394 13.18 -21.91 5.59
C PHE A 394 14.16 -20.75 5.61
N THR A 395 14.17 -19.98 6.68
CA THR A 395 15.14 -18.92 6.92
C THR A 395 16.22 -19.38 7.89
N SER A 396 17.45 -18.91 7.71
CA SER A 396 18.59 -19.26 8.57
C SER A 396 19.62 -18.16 8.61
N ASP A 397 20.16 -17.90 9.81
CA ASP A 397 21.26 -16.94 10.00
C ASP A 397 22.64 -17.60 9.98
N ARG A 398 22.75 -18.87 9.64
CA ARG A 398 24.00 -19.66 9.61
C ARG A 398 25.07 -19.10 8.68
N SER A 399 24.70 -18.30 7.67
CA SER A 399 25.63 -17.58 6.79
C SER A 399 26.11 -16.23 7.34
N GLY A 400 25.71 -15.87 8.57
CA GLY A 400 26.05 -14.61 9.24
C GLY A 400 24.99 -13.53 9.15
N GLN A 401 23.95 -13.75 8.35
CA GLN A 401 22.76 -12.92 8.19
C GLN A 401 21.58 -13.82 7.86
N MET A 402 20.36 -13.42 8.24
CA MET A 402 19.16 -14.16 7.92
C MET A 402 18.94 -14.20 6.41
N GLN A 403 18.88 -15.39 5.85
CA GLN A 403 18.74 -15.65 4.41
C GLN A 403 17.79 -16.82 4.18
N ILE A 404 17.30 -16.97 2.95
CA ILE A 404 16.43 -18.08 2.59
C ILE A 404 17.25 -19.28 2.15
N TRP A 405 16.94 -20.42 2.75
CA TRP A 405 17.52 -21.72 2.51
C TRP A 405 16.44 -22.71 2.06
N ARG A 406 16.86 -23.84 1.52
CA ARG A 406 15.99 -25.01 1.30
C ARG A 406 16.72 -26.29 1.61
N MET A 407 15.96 -27.35 1.83
CA MET A 407 16.43 -28.73 2.01
C MET A 407 15.42 -29.69 1.40
N HIS A 408 15.83 -30.92 1.11
CA HIS A 408 14.84 -31.96 0.85
C HIS A 408 13.91 -32.16 2.05
N ALA A 409 12.68 -32.64 1.83
CA ALA A 409 11.69 -32.83 2.88
C ALA A 409 12.15 -33.77 4.03
N ASN A 410 13.22 -34.58 3.83
CA ASN A 410 13.85 -35.39 4.83
C ASN A 410 15.02 -34.71 5.58
N GLY A 411 15.26 -33.41 5.35
CA GLY A 411 16.31 -32.61 5.97
C GLY A 411 17.69 -32.69 5.29
N SER A 412 17.86 -33.47 4.22
CA SER A 412 19.13 -33.59 3.50
C SER A 412 19.32 -32.46 2.48
N GLU A 413 20.58 -32.27 2.02
CA GLU A 413 20.97 -31.33 0.97
C GLU A 413 20.51 -29.89 1.23
N GLN A 414 20.90 -29.35 2.39
CA GLN A 414 20.59 -27.96 2.76
C GLN A 414 21.44 -26.99 1.94
N GLU A 415 20.78 -26.08 1.21
CA GLU A 415 21.45 -25.09 0.36
C GLU A 415 20.81 -23.71 0.48
N GLN A 416 21.64 -22.67 0.37
CA GLN A 416 21.20 -21.28 0.37
C GLN A 416 20.53 -20.95 -0.97
N VAL A 417 19.36 -20.30 -0.92
CA VAL A 417 18.58 -19.93 -2.12
C VAL A 417 18.78 -18.47 -2.47
N ILE A 418 18.87 -17.60 -1.47
CA ILE A 418 19.13 -16.16 -1.62
C ILE A 418 20.39 -15.81 -0.83
N ASP A 419 21.20 -14.90 -1.40
CA ASP A 419 22.40 -14.36 -0.79
C ASP A 419 22.50 -12.90 -1.19
N ASP A 420 21.99 -12.00 -0.36
CA ASP A 420 22.07 -10.56 -0.56
C ASP A 420 22.34 -9.81 0.76
N GLU A 421 22.27 -8.47 0.75
CA GLU A 421 22.59 -7.65 1.93
C GLU A 421 21.41 -7.46 2.89
N SER A 422 20.21 -7.89 2.52
CA SER A 422 18.99 -7.76 3.34
C SER A 422 18.85 -8.94 4.30
N GLY A 423 18.06 -8.75 5.35
CA GLY A 423 17.60 -9.87 6.18
C GLY A 423 16.32 -10.44 5.60
N ASP A 424 16.36 -11.62 4.98
CA ASP A 424 15.24 -12.23 4.27
C ASP A 424 14.52 -13.24 5.12
N TRP A 425 13.15 -13.12 5.18
CA TRP A 425 12.30 -13.88 6.08
C TRP A 425 11.05 -14.42 5.37
N PHE A 426 10.52 -15.54 5.90
CA PHE A 426 9.20 -16.11 5.54
C PHE A 426 9.02 -16.36 4.04
N PRO A 427 9.75 -17.36 3.47
CA PRO A 427 9.61 -17.73 2.07
C PRO A 427 8.31 -18.48 1.83
N HIS A 428 7.41 -17.95 1.00
CA HIS A 428 6.15 -18.61 0.62
C HIS A 428 6.15 -18.92 -0.87
N ILE A 429 6.01 -20.21 -1.19
CA ILE A 429 5.99 -20.67 -2.57
C ILE A 429 4.56 -20.62 -3.11
N SER A 430 4.39 -20.07 -4.34
CA SER A 430 3.07 -20.07 -4.99
C SER A 430 2.55 -21.49 -5.22
N PRO A 431 1.22 -21.72 -5.17
CA PRO A 431 0.62 -23.05 -5.40
C PRO A 431 1.06 -23.74 -6.70
N ASP A 432 1.35 -22.98 -7.76
CA ASP A 432 1.86 -23.49 -9.04
C ASP A 432 3.38 -23.73 -9.07
N GLY A 433 4.09 -23.41 -7.97
CA GLY A 433 5.54 -23.58 -7.83
C GLY A 433 6.39 -22.64 -8.68
N GLN A 434 5.82 -21.57 -9.28
CA GLN A 434 6.56 -20.70 -10.18
C GLN A 434 7.19 -19.49 -9.49
N TRP A 435 6.67 -19.09 -8.33
CA TRP A 435 7.07 -17.89 -7.61
C TRP A 435 7.36 -18.19 -6.15
N MET A 436 8.21 -17.37 -5.56
CA MET A 436 8.41 -17.28 -4.12
C MET A 436 8.29 -15.82 -3.70
N VAL A 437 7.42 -15.51 -2.75
CA VAL A 437 7.37 -14.21 -2.08
C VAL A 437 8.05 -14.33 -0.73
N PHE A 438 8.70 -13.25 -0.29
CA PHE A 438 9.36 -13.17 1.00
C PHE A 438 9.48 -11.73 1.47
N LEU A 439 9.70 -11.55 2.78
CA LEU A 439 9.89 -10.26 3.41
C LEU A 439 11.39 -9.96 3.54
N ALA A 440 11.80 -8.74 3.19
CA ALA A 440 13.18 -8.30 3.32
C ALA A 440 13.26 -7.07 4.23
N TYR A 441 14.11 -7.16 5.26
CA TYR A 441 14.46 -6.05 6.14
C TYR A 441 15.74 -5.35 5.66
N GLU A 442 15.85 -4.07 5.98
CA GLU A 442 17.09 -3.33 5.71
C GLU A 442 18.29 -3.99 6.41
N LYS A 443 19.46 -3.87 5.78
CA LYS A 443 20.74 -4.36 6.32
C LYS A 443 20.95 -3.89 7.76
N GLY A 444 21.28 -4.84 8.64
CA GLY A 444 21.59 -4.59 10.06
C GLY A 444 20.37 -4.64 11.00
N VAL A 445 19.17 -4.88 10.49
CA VAL A 445 18.03 -5.23 11.34
C VAL A 445 18.23 -6.66 11.85
N THR A 446 18.14 -6.85 13.17
CA THR A 446 18.29 -8.16 13.82
C THR A 446 16.91 -8.75 14.11
N GLY A 447 16.71 -10.03 13.78
CA GLY A 447 15.43 -10.69 13.90
C GLY A 447 14.40 -10.17 12.90
N HIS A 448 13.13 -10.36 13.21
CA HIS A 448 11.99 -9.91 12.39
C HIS A 448 11.04 -9.00 13.21
N PRO A 449 11.50 -7.83 13.67
CA PRO A 449 10.67 -6.95 14.51
C PRO A 449 9.47 -6.39 13.74
N THR A 450 8.38 -6.11 14.47
CA THR A 450 7.26 -5.30 13.98
C THR A 450 7.67 -3.83 13.83
N GLY A 451 6.86 -3.04 13.09
CA GLY A 451 7.02 -1.58 13.02
C GLY A 451 8.31 -1.15 12.32
N LYS A 452 8.60 -1.75 11.18
CA LYS A 452 9.75 -1.44 10.32
C LYS A 452 9.33 -1.14 8.89
N ASP A 453 10.14 -0.34 8.21
CA ASP A 453 10.10 -0.31 6.75
C ASP A 453 10.66 -1.62 6.22
N VAL A 454 9.89 -2.28 5.40
CA VAL A 454 10.23 -3.58 4.81
C VAL A 454 9.89 -3.60 3.33
N GLU A 455 10.47 -4.56 2.65
CA GLU A 455 10.20 -4.83 1.24
C GLU A 455 9.55 -6.20 1.07
N LEU A 456 8.46 -6.25 0.31
CA LEU A 456 7.98 -7.51 -0.26
C LEU A 456 8.72 -7.75 -1.56
N ARG A 457 9.38 -8.89 -1.65
CA ARG A 457 10.15 -9.30 -2.81
C ARG A 457 9.60 -10.57 -3.41
N LEU A 458 9.65 -10.68 -4.72
CA LEU A 458 9.15 -11.81 -5.50
C LEU A 458 10.29 -12.40 -6.31
N MET A 459 10.57 -13.69 -6.11
CA MET A 459 11.55 -14.45 -6.88
C MET A 459 10.86 -15.37 -7.88
N SER A 460 11.33 -15.37 -9.13
CA SER A 460 10.99 -16.39 -10.10
C SER A 460 11.73 -17.70 -9.78
N MET A 461 11.00 -18.79 -9.57
CA MET A 461 11.60 -20.09 -9.27
C MET A 461 12.38 -20.67 -10.45
N LYS A 462 12.06 -20.23 -11.67
CA LYS A 462 12.71 -20.68 -12.91
C LYS A 462 14.11 -20.13 -13.11
N ASP A 463 14.29 -18.81 -12.99
CA ASP A 463 15.55 -18.12 -13.31
C ASP A 463 16.17 -17.43 -12.10
N LYS A 464 15.57 -17.59 -10.93
CA LYS A 464 16.01 -17.03 -9.63
C LYS A 464 16.12 -15.51 -9.59
N LYS A 465 15.46 -14.82 -10.53
CA LYS A 465 15.44 -13.36 -10.51
C LYS A 465 14.49 -12.85 -9.43
N VAL A 466 15.01 -11.97 -8.60
CA VAL A 466 14.28 -11.27 -7.55
C VAL A 466 13.87 -9.89 -8.04
N ARG A 467 12.65 -9.48 -7.75
CA ARG A 467 12.17 -8.11 -7.95
C ARG A 467 11.40 -7.62 -6.72
N LEU A 468 11.50 -6.33 -6.49
CA LEU A 468 10.68 -5.63 -5.51
C LEU A 468 9.24 -5.55 -6.02
N ILE A 469 8.26 -5.84 -5.16
CA ILE A 469 6.83 -5.68 -5.48
C ILE A 469 6.14 -4.65 -4.59
N ALA A 470 6.57 -4.46 -3.34
CA ALA A 470 6.05 -3.40 -2.49
C ALA A 470 7.09 -2.94 -1.46
N LYS A 471 7.05 -1.65 -1.10
CA LYS A 471 7.65 -1.07 0.10
C LYS A 471 6.52 -0.67 1.03
N LEU A 472 6.63 -1.03 2.29
CA LEU A 472 5.57 -0.77 3.27
C LEU A 472 6.12 -0.69 4.70
N PHE A 473 5.35 -0.09 5.59
CA PHE A 473 5.59 -0.18 7.02
C PHE A 473 4.93 -1.46 7.54
N GLY A 474 5.73 -2.38 8.11
CA GLY A 474 5.30 -3.73 8.42
C GLY A 474 6.27 -4.46 9.36
N GLY A 475 6.69 -5.65 8.96
CA GLY A 475 7.57 -6.53 9.71
C GLY A 475 6.87 -7.82 10.11
N LEU A 476 7.13 -8.34 11.32
CA LEU A 476 6.38 -9.46 11.87
C LEU A 476 4.88 -9.18 11.78
N GLY A 477 4.11 -10.14 11.33
CA GLY A 477 2.67 -10.02 11.06
C GLY A 477 2.31 -9.67 9.61
N THR A 478 3.29 -9.28 8.79
CA THR A 478 3.04 -8.89 7.39
C THR A 478 2.71 -10.08 6.49
N ILE A 479 3.56 -11.11 6.47
CA ILE A 479 3.39 -12.34 5.64
C ILE A 479 3.97 -13.59 6.32
N ASP A 480 3.84 -13.75 7.61
CA ASP A 480 4.50 -14.85 8.35
C ASP A 480 3.92 -16.23 8.05
N VAL A 481 2.79 -16.26 7.35
CA VAL A 481 2.06 -17.48 6.96
C VAL A 481 1.78 -17.52 5.46
N PRO A 482 1.52 -18.70 4.86
CA PRO A 482 1.20 -18.83 3.45
C PRO A 482 -0.02 -17.99 3.05
N SER A 483 0.17 -17.04 2.15
CA SER A 483 -0.83 -16.02 1.82
C SER A 483 -1.10 -15.86 0.32
N TRP A 484 -0.75 -16.86 -0.48
CA TRP A 484 -1.01 -16.89 -1.92
C TRP A 484 -2.48 -17.11 -2.24
N SER A 485 -2.97 -16.43 -3.29
CA SER A 485 -4.25 -16.79 -3.90
C SER A 485 -4.18 -18.20 -4.53
N PRO A 486 -5.30 -18.98 -4.57
CA PRO A 486 -5.29 -20.33 -5.10
C PRO A 486 -4.84 -20.44 -6.56
N ASP A 487 -5.04 -19.38 -7.34
CA ASP A 487 -4.64 -19.30 -8.76
C ASP A 487 -3.20 -18.80 -8.97
N SER A 488 -2.43 -18.61 -7.89
CA SER A 488 -1.04 -18.14 -7.90
C SER A 488 -0.82 -16.74 -8.49
N LYS A 489 -1.87 -15.93 -8.62
CA LYS A 489 -1.78 -14.63 -9.27
C LYS A 489 -1.65 -13.45 -8.32
N LYS A 490 -1.96 -13.63 -7.04
CA LYS A 490 -1.93 -12.60 -6.03
C LYS A 490 -1.32 -13.11 -4.73
N VAL A 491 -0.78 -12.18 -3.95
CA VAL A 491 -0.34 -12.39 -2.57
C VAL A 491 -1.15 -11.47 -1.67
N ALA A 492 -1.61 -11.98 -0.53
CA ALA A 492 -2.17 -11.18 0.54
C ALA A 492 -1.09 -10.85 1.58
N PHE A 493 -1.16 -9.67 2.17
CA PHE A 493 -0.24 -9.24 3.22
C PHE A 493 -0.90 -8.17 4.10
N VAL A 494 -0.30 -7.87 5.25
CA VAL A 494 -0.74 -6.78 6.12
C VAL A 494 0.32 -5.68 6.14
N SER A 495 -0.12 -4.44 5.92
CA SER A 495 0.66 -3.24 6.19
C SER A 495 0.08 -2.50 7.40
N TYR A 496 0.88 -1.62 7.98
CA TYR A 496 0.50 -0.86 9.17
C TYR A 496 0.62 0.64 8.94
N GLU A 497 -0.21 1.38 9.66
CA GLU A 497 -0.16 2.84 9.75
C GLU A 497 -0.13 3.26 11.23
N GLU A 498 0.80 4.12 11.61
CA GLU A 498 0.81 4.76 12.93
C GLU A 498 0.14 6.14 12.83
N LEU A 499 -1.16 6.18 13.02
CA LEU A 499 -1.93 7.41 12.94
C LEU A 499 -2.10 8.07 14.31
N PRO A 500 -2.00 9.42 14.41
CA PRO A 500 -2.38 10.11 15.64
C PRO A 500 -3.79 9.72 16.10
N GLU A 501 -3.99 9.54 17.41
CA GLU A 501 -5.30 9.15 17.98
C GLU A 501 -6.42 10.15 17.68
N ASP A 502 -6.08 11.37 17.23
CA ASP A 502 -7.01 12.41 16.80
C ASP A 502 -7.22 12.47 15.27
N SER A 503 -6.66 11.53 14.52
CA SER A 503 -6.90 11.40 13.08
C SER A 503 -8.38 11.11 12.77
N PRO A 504 -8.85 11.51 11.57
CA PRO A 504 -10.22 11.21 11.17
C PRO A 504 -10.56 9.73 11.28
N GLY A 505 -11.73 9.43 11.85
CA GLY A 505 -12.25 8.07 11.98
C GLY A 505 -11.69 7.24 13.14
N LEU A 506 -10.74 7.76 13.92
CA LEU A 506 -10.18 7.06 15.09
C LEU A 506 -10.79 7.50 16.43
N ARG A 507 -11.69 8.50 16.43
CA ARG A 507 -12.39 9.03 17.61
C ARG A 507 -13.78 8.46 17.76
#